data_d87cc7f2b513409df2d75bbe64fc2eb2
#
_entry.id   d87cc7f2b513409df2d75bbe64fc2eb2
#
_cell.length_a   1.000
_cell.length_b   1.000
_cell.length_c   1.000
_cell.angle_alpha   90.00
_cell.angle_beta   90.00
_cell.angle_gamma   90.00
#
_symmetry.space_group_name_H-M   'P 1'
#
loop_
_entity.id
_entity.type
_entity.pdbx_description
1 polymer ?
#
loop_
_entity_poly.entity_id
_entity_poly.type
_entity_poly.pdbx_seq_one_letter_code
_entity_poly.pdbx_strand_id
1 'polypeptide(L)'
;VNNKMDFSYDIADKLKLPQWKVKNAIELLEDGKTIPFIARYRKEKTGELDEIQIREISDLLEHLKKLHERKQEIIRIVEERGKLTPELKNAFLGAKTLQELEDLYAPYKSKKKTRADLAREKGLVPLAELLKTGYTRNEEVISTYIDMEKGVNSIEDAISGAKDIIAEEISINLLIRDKLREVVRKSGKFYSERGKAEDPKGIYRDYYEFSQPISQLVPHRILALFRGEREKVLKLGVEVSGDLLPVVLRVLNFDRKLAYYEELVEAAEDSLKRLLFPSIEREIRNELKEMAENRAITVFSKNLRNLLLQTPLGSKVVMGIDPGYRTGCKIAVIGKDGSMQYYDTIYPTPPKNEFMQAEMKVVEAVKLLKVEIIAIGNGTASRETELFVAETIRKNKLNCKYLIVSEAGASIYSASKV
;
A
#
# COMPACT_ATOMS: atom_id res chain seq x y z
N VAL A 1 28.65 0.91 -14.61
CA VAL A 1 28.65 2.23 -14.00
C VAL A 1 27.19 2.63 -13.84
N ASN A 2 26.62 2.52 -12.63
CA ASN A 2 25.25 2.95 -12.30
C ASN A 2 25.21 4.48 -12.43
N ASN A 3 24.65 4.98 -13.52
CA ASN A 3 24.35 6.40 -13.68
C ASN A 3 23.14 6.73 -12.79
N LYS A 4 23.39 6.97 -11.50
CA LYS A 4 22.33 7.39 -10.55
C LYS A 4 21.87 8.78 -10.98
N MET A 5 20.64 8.89 -11.46
CA MET A 5 20.08 10.16 -11.89
C MET A 5 19.90 11.08 -10.67
N ASP A 6 20.40 12.29 -10.77
CA ASP A 6 20.34 13.28 -9.69
C ASP A 6 19.07 14.13 -9.84
N PHE A 7 18.04 13.84 -9.05
CA PHE A 7 16.79 14.59 -9.01
C PHE A 7 16.83 15.79 -8.06
N SER A 8 17.99 16.06 -7.44
CA SER A 8 18.10 17.10 -6.41
C SER A 8 17.83 18.50 -6.93
N TYR A 9 18.19 18.77 -8.19
CA TYR A 9 17.94 20.06 -8.83
C TYR A 9 16.44 20.30 -9.03
N ASP A 10 15.72 19.34 -9.64
CA ASP A 10 14.29 19.48 -9.95
C ASP A 10 13.45 19.62 -8.67
N ILE A 11 13.80 18.88 -7.62
CA ILE A 11 13.12 18.95 -6.32
C ILE A 11 13.43 20.27 -5.63
N ALA A 12 14.69 20.73 -5.66
CA ALA A 12 15.12 21.98 -5.07
C ALA A 12 14.42 23.18 -5.70
N ASP A 13 14.32 23.21 -7.02
CA ASP A 13 13.62 24.25 -7.76
C ASP A 13 12.13 24.29 -7.40
N LYS A 14 11.48 23.12 -7.37
CA LYS A 14 10.05 23.01 -7.08
C LYS A 14 9.70 23.40 -5.64
N LEU A 15 10.53 23.03 -4.66
CA LEU A 15 10.32 23.34 -3.23
C LEU A 15 10.95 24.67 -2.81
N LYS A 16 11.67 25.35 -3.70
CA LYS A 16 12.44 26.57 -3.40
C LYS A 16 13.38 26.39 -2.22
N LEU A 17 14.06 25.25 -2.19
CA LEU A 17 15.05 24.90 -1.17
C LEU A 17 16.47 24.91 -1.80
N PRO A 18 17.53 25.18 -1.01
CA PRO A 18 18.90 25.04 -1.47
C PRO A 18 19.20 23.61 -1.92
N GLN A 19 19.75 23.41 -3.12
CA GLN A 19 19.99 22.09 -3.71
C GLN A 19 20.81 21.17 -2.80
N TRP A 20 21.80 21.68 -2.10
CA TRP A 20 22.63 20.87 -1.20
C TRP A 20 21.84 20.25 -0.05
N LYS A 21 20.82 20.96 0.50
CA LYS A 21 19.94 20.42 1.53
C LYS A 21 19.11 19.26 1.00
N VAL A 22 18.55 19.45 -0.19
CA VAL A 22 17.74 18.42 -0.87
C VAL A 22 18.59 17.20 -1.20
N LYS A 23 19.80 17.40 -1.73
CA LYS A 23 20.73 16.33 -2.05
C LYS A 23 21.10 15.50 -0.83
N ASN A 24 21.44 16.13 0.28
CA ASN A 24 21.77 15.45 1.53
C ASN A 24 20.56 14.70 2.11
N ALA A 25 19.36 15.25 1.99
CA ALA A 25 18.14 14.56 2.40
C ALA A 25 17.87 13.32 1.54
N ILE A 26 18.03 13.42 0.21
CA ILE A 26 17.89 12.29 -0.73
C ILE A 26 18.90 11.18 -0.39
N GLU A 27 20.16 11.50 -0.16
CA GLU A 27 21.18 10.52 0.23
C GLU A 27 20.76 9.74 1.50
N LEU A 28 20.28 10.44 2.51
CA LEU A 28 19.82 9.82 3.76
C LEU A 28 18.59 8.95 3.58
N LEU A 29 17.62 9.36 2.74
CA LEU A 29 16.44 8.58 2.39
C LEU A 29 16.82 7.30 1.62
N GLU A 30 17.75 7.39 0.68
CA GLU A 30 18.26 6.26 -0.08
C GLU A 30 19.08 5.28 0.78
N ASP A 31 19.74 5.77 1.83
CA ASP A 31 20.37 4.94 2.86
C ASP A 31 19.35 4.25 3.79
N GLY A 32 18.04 4.35 3.48
CA GLY A 32 16.97 3.72 4.25
C GLY A 32 16.65 4.39 5.59
N LYS A 33 17.07 5.63 5.79
CA LYS A 33 16.73 6.38 7.01
C LYS A 33 15.29 6.87 6.92
N THR A 34 14.55 6.78 8.03
CA THR A 34 13.17 7.26 8.10
C THR A 34 13.12 8.79 8.19
N ILE A 35 12.04 9.39 7.69
CA ILE A 35 11.81 10.84 7.72
C ILE A 35 11.96 11.43 9.15
N PRO A 36 11.31 10.86 10.19
CA PRO A 36 11.48 11.36 11.56
C PRO A 36 12.92 11.23 12.07
N PHE A 37 13.64 10.17 11.67
CA PHE A 37 15.04 10.00 12.05
C PHE A 37 15.91 11.10 11.44
N ILE A 38 15.70 11.43 10.17
CA ILE A 38 16.47 12.48 9.47
C ILE A 38 16.19 13.84 10.12
N ALA A 39 14.91 14.19 10.29
CA ALA A 39 14.48 15.46 10.89
C ALA A 39 15.00 15.65 12.32
N ARG A 40 15.12 14.56 13.08
CA ARG A 40 15.52 14.63 14.49
C ARG A 40 17.04 14.52 14.69
N TYR A 41 17.70 13.60 13.97
CA TYR A 41 19.09 13.23 14.28
C TYR A 41 20.10 13.59 13.19
N ARG A 42 19.66 14.22 12.09
CA ARG A 42 20.52 14.61 10.96
C ARG A 42 20.32 16.07 10.54
N LYS A 43 19.83 16.91 11.46
CA LYS A 43 19.57 18.34 11.22
C LYS A 43 20.80 19.06 10.64
N GLU A 44 21.97 18.83 11.20
CA GLU A 44 23.22 19.43 10.72
C GLU A 44 23.54 19.03 9.27
N LYS A 45 23.34 17.75 8.91
CA LYS A 45 23.60 17.27 7.55
C LYS A 45 22.59 17.81 6.54
N THR A 46 21.32 18.00 6.94
CA THR A 46 20.25 18.50 6.07
C THR A 46 20.08 20.01 6.09
N GLY A 47 20.86 20.72 6.94
CA GLY A 47 20.72 22.17 7.10
C GLY A 47 19.38 22.53 7.76
N GLU A 48 19.00 21.80 8.80
CA GLU A 48 17.79 22.04 9.62
C GLU A 48 16.47 21.88 8.87
N LEU A 49 16.41 21.01 7.87
CA LEU A 49 15.13 20.64 7.27
C LEU A 49 14.21 19.98 8.32
N ASP A 50 12.97 20.42 8.35
CA ASP A 50 11.94 19.83 9.21
C ASP A 50 11.31 18.58 8.59
N GLU A 51 10.45 17.89 9.36
CA GLU A 51 9.80 16.66 8.92
C GLU A 51 8.91 16.88 7.69
N ILE A 52 8.24 18.04 7.59
CA ILE A 52 7.35 18.35 6.47
C ILE A 52 8.18 18.51 5.19
N GLN A 53 9.24 19.29 5.25
CA GLN A 53 10.14 19.49 4.09
C GLN A 53 10.80 18.18 3.62
N ILE A 54 11.24 17.34 4.56
CA ILE A 54 11.84 16.04 4.20
C ILE A 54 10.78 15.11 3.61
N ARG A 55 9.54 15.16 4.07
CA ARG A 55 8.41 14.40 3.51
C ARG A 55 8.11 14.86 2.09
N GLU A 56 8.01 16.15 1.84
CA GLU A 56 7.81 16.72 0.51
C GLU A 56 8.94 16.31 -0.45
N ILE A 57 10.19 16.32 0.02
CA ILE A 57 11.34 15.82 -0.76
C ILE A 57 11.17 14.33 -1.07
N SER A 58 10.79 13.51 -0.09
CA SER A 58 10.59 12.07 -0.25
C SER A 58 9.49 11.75 -1.26
N ASP A 59 8.34 12.42 -1.15
CA ASP A 59 7.18 12.22 -2.03
C ASP A 59 7.50 12.63 -3.48
N LEU A 60 8.18 13.76 -3.66
CA LEU A 60 8.62 14.20 -4.98
C LEU A 60 9.69 13.28 -5.58
N LEU A 61 10.63 12.80 -4.77
CA LEU A 61 11.65 11.85 -5.20
C LEU A 61 11.02 10.54 -5.69
N GLU A 62 10.06 10.01 -4.95
CA GLU A 62 9.33 8.79 -5.34
C GLU A 62 8.55 9.00 -6.65
N HIS A 63 7.87 10.15 -6.77
CA HIS A 63 7.15 10.51 -7.98
C HIS A 63 8.07 10.63 -9.21
N LEU A 64 9.19 11.32 -9.08
CA LEU A 64 10.16 11.50 -10.18
C LEU A 64 10.85 10.19 -10.56
N LYS A 65 11.17 9.33 -9.59
CA LYS A 65 11.72 7.98 -9.84
C LYS A 65 10.72 7.14 -10.63
N LYS A 66 9.46 7.08 -10.21
CA LYS A 66 8.39 6.35 -10.93
C LYS A 66 8.20 6.87 -12.35
N LEU A 67 8.19 8.19 -12.52
CA LEU A 67 8.07 8.80 -13.84
C LEU A 67 9.28 8.45 -14.73
N HIS A 68 10.48 8.51 -14.19
CA HIS A 68 11.70 8.17 -14.93
C HIS A 68 11.74 6.70 -15.33
N GLU A 69 11.48 5.78 -14.40
CA GLU A 69 11.42 4.33 -14.67
C GLU A 69 10.39 4.03 -15.75
N ARG A 70 9.22 4.67 -15.68
CA ARG A 70 8.16 4.48 -16.67
C ARG A 70 8.55 5.02 -18.05
N LYS A 71 9.25 6.16 -18.11
CA LYS A 71 9.82 6.69 -19.38
C LYS A 71 10.77 5.68 -20.03
N GLN A 72 11.69 5.13 -19.26
CA GLN A 72 12.67 4.16 -19.77
C GLN A 72 11.99 2.88 -20.26
N GLU A 73 11.00 2.39 -19.52
CA GLU A 73 10.21 1.22 -19.91
C GLU A 73 9.47 1.45 -21.25
N ILE A 74 8.78 2.59 -21.37
CA ILE A 74 8.03 2.94 -22.60
C ILE A 74 8.98 3.11 -23.79
N ILE A 75 10.09 3.80 -23.62
CA ILE A 75 11.10 4.00 -24.67
C ILE A 75 11.59 2.64 -25.16
N ARG A 76 11.94 1.71 -24.23
CA ARG A 76 12.38 0.36 -24.59
C ARG A 76 11.30 -0.40 -25.37
N ILE A 77 10.06 -0.38 -24.91
CA ILE A 77 8.94 -1.10 -25.56
C ILE A 77 8.70 -0.56 -26.99
N VAL A 78 8.74 0.77 -27.18
CA VAL A 78 8.50 1.39 -28.49
C VAL A 78 9.68 1.16 -29.43
N GLU A 79 10.91 1.13 -28.89
CA GLU A 79 12.14 0.82 -29.64
C GLU A 79 12.16 -0.64 -30.11
N GLU A 80 11.83 -1.60 -29.23
CA GLU A 80 11.73 -3.03 -29.58
C GLU A 80 10.71 -3.28 -30.71
N ARG A 81 9.75 -2.38 -30.89
CA ARG A 81 8.73 -2.43 -31.95
C ARG A 81 9.13 -1.67 -33.21
N GLY A 82 10.32 -1.10 -33.26
CA GLY A 82 10.79 -0.33 -34.41
C GLY A 82 10.01 0.95 -34.71
N LYS A 83 9.28 1.49 -33.71
CA LYS A 83 8.42 2.68 -33.86
C LYS A 83 8.98 3.94 -33.16
N LEU A 84 10.16 3.84 -32.56
CA LEU A 84 10.77 4.96 -31.85
C LEU A 84 11.50 5.89 -32.82
N THR A 85 10.93 7.10 -33.01
CA THR A 85 11.62 8.17 -33.72
C THR A 85 12.36 9.07 -32.74
N PRO A 86 13.39 9.85 -33.18
CA PRO A 86 14.08 10.79 -32.31
C PRO A 86 13.14 11.83 -31.66
N GLU A 87 12.15 12.32 -32.41
CA GLU A 87 11.15 13.28 -31.95
C GLU A 87 10.28 12.66 -30.86
N LEU A 88 9.83 11.42 -31.06
CA LEU A 88 9.01 10.69 -30.10
C LEU A 88 9.78 10.39 -28.81
N LYS A 89 11.06 10.01 -28.95
CA LYS A 89 11.94 9.82 -27.79
C LYS A 89 12.07 11.09 -26.98
N ASN A 90 12.26 12.22 -27.64
CA ASN A 90 12.36 13.53 -26.98
C ASN A 90 11.01 13.90 -26.31
N ALA A 91 9.87 13.60 -26.93
CA ALA A 91 8.56 13.82 -26.34
C ALA A 91 8.36 12.99 -25.06
N PHE A 92 8.71 11.70 -25.07
CA PHE A 92 8.66 10.86 -23.85
C PHE A 92 9.58 11.37 -22.75
N LEU A 93 10.80 11.78 -23.09
CA LEU A 93 11.74 12.33 -22.11
C LEU A 93 11.25 13.67 -21.56
N GLY A 94 10.59 14.49 -22.39
CA GLY A 94 10.05 15.81 -22.01
C GLY A 94 8.80 15.76 -21.16
N ALA A 95 8.05 14.67 -21.13
CA ALA A 95 6.81 14.54 -20.35
C ALA A 95 7.06 14.85 -18.87
N LYS A 96 6.25 15.73 -18.28
CA LYS A 96 6.40 16.19 -16.88
C LYS A 96 5.56 15.39 -15.89
N THR A 97 4.53 14.70 -16.37
CA THR A 97 3.62 13.90 -15.56
C THR A 97 3.44 12.50 -16.14
N LEU A 98 3.06 11.55 -15.28
CA LEU A 98 2.69 10.19 -15.73
C LEU A 98 1.52 10.21 -16.71
N GLN A 99 0.56 11.12 -16.51
CA GLN A 99 -0.59 11.25 -17.40
C GLN A 99 -0.16 11.69 -18.81
N GLU A 100 0.63 12.75 -18.92
CA GLU A 100 1.18 13.23 -20.18
C GLU A 100 1.99 12.14 -20.91
N LEU A 101 2.80 11.39 -20.14
CA LEU A 101 3.58 10.27 -20.67
C LEU A 101 2.69 9.14 -21.20
N GLU A 102 1.64 8.77 -20.47
CA GLU A 102 0.70 7.72 -20.87
C GLU A 102 -0.16 8.14 -22.08
N ASP A 103 -0.52 9.42 -22.16
CA ASP A 103 -1.25 9.97 -23.32
C ASP A 103 -0.39 9.92 -24.59
N LEU A 104 0.90 10.29 -24.49
CA LEU A 104 1.86 10.16 -25.57
C LEU A 104 2.11 8.69 -25.99
N TYR A 105 2.07 7.77 -25.02
CA TYR A 105 2.27 6.34 -25.27
C TYR A 105 1.01 5.62 -25.78
N ALA A 106 -0.17 6.16 -25.51
CA ALA A 106 -1.45 5.50 -25.83
C ALA A 106 -1.55 4.96 -27.28
N PRO A 107 -1.11 5.69 -28.33
CA PRO A 107 -1.12 5.19 -29.70
C PRO A 107 -0.18 4.00 -29.96
N TYR A 108 0.84 3.85 -29.13
CA TYR A 108 1.88 2.83 -29.23
C TYR A 108 1.69 1.65 -28.29
N LYS A 109 0.72 1.75 -27.37
CA LYS A 109 0.30 0.61 -26.53
C LYS A 109 -0.17 -0.52 -27.42
N SER A 110 0.50 -1.70 -27.35
CA SER A 110 -0.20 -2.89 -27.80
C SER A 110 -1.27 -3.18 -26.74
N LYS A 111 -2.51 -2.98 -27.08
CA LYS A 111 -3.55 -3.76 -26.45
C LYS A 111 -3.19 -5.22 -26.74
N LYS A 112 -2.98 -6.05 -25.72
CA LYS A 112 -3.06 -7.49 -25.93
C LYS A 112 -4.44 -7.69 -26.53
N LYS A 113 -4.46 -8.09 -27.82
CA LYS A 113 -5.71 -8.34 -28.51
C LYS A 113 -6.49 -9.36 -27.69
N THR A 114 -7.72 -9.01 -27.34
CA THR A 114 -8.60 -9.96 -26.70
C THR A 114 -8.97 -11.07 -27.70
N ARG A 115 -9.50 -12.20 -27.20
CA ARG A 115 -10.03 -13.21 -28.10
C ARG A 115 -11.11 -12.62 -29.01
N ALA A 116 -11.95 -11.74 -28.49
CA ALA A 116 -12.97 -11.02 -29.23
C ALA A 116 -12.37 -10.09 -30.31
N ASP A 117 -11.27 -9.38 -30.01
CA ASP A 117 -10.58 -8.56 -31.01
C ASP A 117 -10.06 -9.41 -32.18
N LEU A 118 -9.46 -10.54 -31.87
CA LEU A 118 -9.01 -11.49 -32.89
C LEU A 118 -10.18 -12.03 -33.75
N ALA A 119 -11.30 -12.35 -33.10
CA ALA A 119 -12.50 -12.80 -33.80
C ALA A 119 -13.11 -11.70 -34.67
N ARG A 120 -13.10 -10.43 -34.26
CA ARG A 120 -13.51 -9.27 -35.06
C ARG A 120 -12.62 -9.08 -36.28
N GLU A 121 -11.29 -9.22 -36.11
CA GLU A 121 -10.34 -9.14 -37.24
C GLU A 121 -10.53 -10.27 -38.27
N LYS A 122 -10.97 -11.44 -37.81
CA LYS A 122 -11.35 -12.55 -38.67
C LYS A 122 -12.68 -12.33 -39.39
N GLY A 123 -13.41 -11.26 -39.08
CA GLY A 123 -14.68 -10.92 -39.75
C GLY A 123 -15.90 -11.64 -39.17
N LEU A 124 -15.83 -12.16 -37.94
CA LEU A 124 -16.88 -12.98 -37.33
C LEU A 124 -17.99 -12.16 -36.61
N VAL A 125 -17.99 -10.82 -36.70
CA VAL A 125 -19.05 -9.98 -36.13
C VAL A 125 -20.44 -10.31 -36.68
N PRO A 126 -20.66 -10.46 -38.02
CA PRO A 126 -21.98 -10.78 -38.53
C PRO A 126 -22.45 -12.17 -38.10
N LEU A 127 -21.53 -13.11 -37.89
CA LEU A 127 -21.87 -14.42 -37.36
C LEU A 127 -22.31 -14.33 -35.90
N ALA A 128 -21.65 -13.48 -35.06
CA ALA A 128 -22.09 -13.25 -33.72
C ALA A 128 -23.52 -12.66 -33.64
N GLU A 129 -23.88 -11.75 -34.55
CA GLU A 129 -25.25 -11.24 -34.66
C GLU A 129 -26.24 -12.33 -35.11
N LEU A 130 -25.83 -13.19 -36.08
CA LEU A 130 -26.66 -14.31 -36.49
C LEU A 130 -26.96 -15.27 -35.35
N LEU A 131 -25.95 -15.58 -34.51
CA LEU A 131 -26.16 -16.46 -33.36
C LEU A 131 -27.16 -15.84 -32.34
N LYS A 132 -27.17 -14.51 -32.19
CA LYS A 132 -28.08 -13.80 -31.27
C LYS A 132 -29.50 -13.71 -31.76
N THR A 133 -29.74 -13.76 -33.07
CA THR A 133 -31.04 -13.46 -33.66
C THR A 133 -31.63 -14.57 -34.53
N GLY A 134 -30.84 -15.62 -34.89
CA GLY A 134 -31.23 -16.66 -35.84
C GLY A 134 -32.17 -17.70 -35.20
N TYR A 135 -33.31 -17.93 -35.86
CA TYR A 135 -34.29 -18.97 -35.48
C TYR A 135 -34.10 -20.27 -36.25
N THR A 136 -33.25 -20.29 -37.24
CA THR A 136 -32.97 -21.48 -38.07
C THR A 136 -31.46 -21.73 -38.12
N ARG A 137 -31.07 -22.95 -37.78
CA ARG A 137 -29.67 -23.37 -37.91
C ARG A 137 -29.35 -23.59 -39.40
N ASN A 138 -28.39 -22.83 -39.91
CA ASN A 138 -27.97 -22.94 -41.32
C ASN A 138 -26.44 -23.05 -41.42
N GLU A 139 -25.96 -24.29 -41.54
CA GLU A 139 -24.53 -24.58 -41.61
C GLU A 139 -23.89 -24.07 -42.92
N GLU A 140 -24.67 -23.97 -44.01
CA GLU A 140 -24.18 -23.39 -45.26
C GLU A 140 -23.80 -21.91 -45.07
N VAL A 141 -24.62 -21.16 -44.33
CA VAL A 141 -24.32 -19.76 -44.03
C VAL A 141 -23.09 -19.66 -43.12
N ILE A 142 -22.97 -20.54 -42.12
CA ILE A 142 -21.81 -20.52 -41.22
C ILE A 142 -20.53 -20.89 -41.98
N SER A 143 -20.60 -21.84 -42.94
CA SER A 143 -19.45 -22.25 -43.72
C SER A 143 -18.86 -21.12 -44.57
N THR A 144 -19.64 -20.10 -44.92
CA THR A 144 -19.14 -18.91 -45.63
C THR A 144 -18.15 -18.05 -44.81
N TYR A 145 -18.10 -18.24 -43.49
CA TYR A 145 -17.14 -17.59 -42.59
C TYR A 145 -15.83 -18.36 -42.40
N ILE A 146 -15.70 -19.54 -43.03
CA ILE A 146 -14.43 -20.31 -43.04
C ILE A 146 -13.44 -19.55 -43.90
N ASP A 147 -12.30 -19.19 -43.36
CA ASP A 147 -11.23 -18.46 -44.04
C ASP A 147 -9.89 -18.94 -43.46
N MET A 148 -9.24 -19.86 -44.16
CA MET A 148 -7.97 -20.44 -43.73
C MET A 148 -6.84 -19.42 -43.64
N GLU A 149 -6.87 -18.35 -44.47
CA GLU A 149 -5.86 -17.28 -44.43
C GLU A 149 -5.98 -16.46 -43.17
N LYS A 150 -7.21 -16.31 -42.62
CA LYS A 150 -7.48 -15.65 -41.36
C LYS A 150 -7.47 -16.61 -40.15
N GLY A 151 -7.20 -17.89 -40.39
CA GLY A 151 -7.14 -18.91 -39.34
C GLY A 151 -8.52 -19.28 -38.78
N VAL A 152 -9.53 -19.38 -39.63
CA VAL A 152 -10.84 -19.98 -39.36
C VAL A 152 -10.92 -21.25 -40.21
N ASN A 153 -10.66 -22.41 -39.62
CA ASN A 153 -10.46 -23.63 -40.36
C ASN A 153 -11.71 -24.52 -40.42
N SER A 154 -12.68 -24.27 -39.55
CA SER A 154 -13.89 -25.06 -39.43
C SER A 154 -15.09 -24.23 -38.99
N ILE A 155 -16.30 -24.83 -39.08
CA ILE A 155 -17.55 -24.26 -38.55
C ILE A 155 -17.42 -24.00 -37.01
N GLU A 156 -16.79 -24.93 -36.31
CA GLU A 156 -16.56 -24.85 -34.86
C GLU A 156 -15.65 -23.69 -34.52
N ASP A 157 -14.58 -23.44 -35.29
CA ASP A 157 -13.71 -22.27 -35.13
C ASP A 157 -14.47 -20.97 -35.35
N ALA A 158 -15.33 -20.89 -36.35
CA ALA A 158 -16.16 -19.71 -36.63
C ALA A 158 -17.14 -19.44 -35.49
N ILE A 159 -17.86 -20.46 -35.02
CA ILE A 159 -18.79 -20.35 -33.89
C ILE A 159 -18.03 -19.98 -32.60
N SER A 160 -16.88 -20.59 -32.34
CA SER A 160 -16.06 -20.27 -31.18
C SER A 160 -15.61 -18.79 -31.16
N GLY A 161 -15.17 -18.27 -32.32
CA GLY A 161 -14.83 -16.85 -32.43
C GLY A 161 -16.04 -15.93 -32.24
N ALA A 162 -17.21 -16.29 -32.80
CA ALA A 162 -18.43 -15.55 -32.57
C ALA A 162 -18.87 -15.53 -31.08
N LYS A 163 -18.72 -16.67 -30.38
CA LYS A 163 -18.96 -16.75 -28.92
C LYS A 163 -18.00 -15.87 -28.12
N ASP A 164 -16.73 -15.75 -28.51
CA ASP A 164 -15.78 -14.86 -27.85
C ASP A 164 -16.22 -13.39 -27.94
N ILE A 165 -16.77 -12.96 -29.09
CA ILE A 165 -17.34 -11.60 -29.27
C ILE A 165 -18.54 -11.41 -28.33
N ILE A 166 -19.49 -12.35 -28.32
CA ILE A 166 -20.69 -12.31 -27.47
C ILE A 166 -20.30 -12.29 -25.99
N ALA A 167 -19.34 -13.10 -25.59
CA ALA A 167 -18.87 -13.15 -24.21
C ALA A 167 -18.29 -11.80 -23.74
N GLU A 168 -17.56 -11.11 -24.60
CA GLU A 168 -17.05 -9.76 -24.30
C GLU A 168 -18.18 -8.74 -24.18
N GLU A 169 -19.15 -8.75 -25.11
CA GLU A 169 -20.35 -7.88 -25.06
C GLU A 169 -21.13 -8.07 -23.76
N ILE A 170 -21.33 -9.32 -23.33
CA ILE A 170 -21.97 -9.64 -22.04
C ILE A 170 -21.16 -9.06 -20.90
N SER A 171 -19.83 -9.14 -20.95
CA SER A 171 -18.94 -8.70 -19.86
C SER A 171 -18.96 -7.21 -19.59
N ILE A 172 -19.30 -6.37 -20.57
CA ILE A 172 -19.41 -4.92 -20.43
C ILE A 172 -20.84 -4.45 -20.11
N ASN A 173 -21.81 -5.35 -20.07
CA ASN A 173 -23.20 -5.02 -19.78
C ASN A 173 -23.34 -4.55 -18.31
N LEU A 174 -23.73 -3.28 -18.13
CA LEU A 174 -23.81 -2.64 -16.82
C LEU A 174 -24.83 -3.30 -15.89
N LEU A 175 -26.00 -3.70 -16.43
CA LEU A 175 -27.06 -4.34 -15.62
C LEU A 175 -26.61 -5.70 -15.07
N ILE A 176 -25.91 -6.49 -15.89
CA ILE A 176 -25.35 -7.77 -15.46
C ILE A 176 -24.31 -7.54 -14.36
N ARG A 177 -23.41 -6.60 -14.57
CA ARG A 177 -22.35 -6.26 -13.59
C ARG A 177 -22.95 -5.82 -12.26
N ASP A 178 -23.96 -4.95 -12.27
CA ASP A 178 -24.61 -4.45 -11.07
C ASP A 178 -25.32 -5.57 -10.31
N LYS A 179 -26.05 -6.44 -11.02
CA LYS A 179 -26.73 -7.57 -10.41
C LYS A 179 -25.74 -8.57 -9.81
N LEU A 180 -24.68 -8.89 -10.51
CA LEU A 180 -23.64 -9.78 -9.98
C LEU A 180 -22.94 -9.18 -8.76
N ARG A 181 -22.61 -7.87 -8.78
CA ARG A 181 -22.04 -7.18 -7.59
C ARG A 181 -22.98 -7.29 -6.38
N GLU A 182 -24.28 -7.05 -6.60
CA GLU A 182 -25.29 -7.15 -5.54
C GLU A 182 -25.30 -8.56 -4.92
N VAL A 183 -25.32 -9.60 -5.77
CA VAL A 183 -25.31 -10.99 -5.31
C VAL A 183 -24.01 -11.32 -4.58
N VAL A 184 -22.86 -10.94 -5.14
CA VAL A 184 -21.56 -11.25 -4.51
C VAL A 184 -21.41 -10.53 -3.17
N ARG A 185 -21.85 -9.27 -3.05
CA ARG A 185 -21.81 -8.54 -1.76
C ARG A 185 -22.71 -9.16 -0.71
N LYS A 186 -23.88 -9.70 -1.11
CA LYS A 186 -24.89 -10.25 -0.21
C LYS A 186 -24.59 -11.67 0.24
N SER A 187 -24.18 -12.53 -0.68
CA SER A 187 -24.01 -13.98 -0.44
C SER A 187 -22.57 -14.47 -0.59
N GLY A 188 -21.66 -13.61 -1.00
CA GLY A 188 -20.25 -13.94 -1.17
C GLY A 188 -19.53 -14.13 0.16
N LYS A 189 -18.55 -15.02 0.13
CA LYS A 189 -17.61 -15.26 1.22
C LYS A 189 -16.21 -14.86 0.76
N PHE A 190 -15.48 -14.23 1.64
CA PHE A 190 -14.08 -13.98 1.46
C PHE A 190 -13.31 -15.13 2.09
N TYR A 191 -12.41 -15.74 1.34
CA TYR A 191 -11.63 -16.86 1.83
C TYR A 191 -10.14 -16.64 1.69
N SER A 192 -9.37 -17.37 2.49
CA SER A 192 -7.94 -17.45 2.33
C SER A 192 -7.44 -18.87 2.49
N GLU A 193 -6.41 -19.19 1.73
CA GLU A 193 -5.70 -20.44 1.73
C GLU A 193 -4.21 -20.20 1.99
N ARG A 194 -3.51 -21.22 2.45
CA ARG A 194 -2.06 -21.16 2.62
C ARG A 194 -1.38 -20.91 1.28
N GLY A 195 -0.53 -19.88 1.22
CA GLY A 195 0.28 -19.54 0.08
C GLY A 195 1.59 -20.32 0.01
N LYS A 196 2.53 -19.80 -0.79
CA LYS A 196 3.81 -20.49 -1.07
C LYS A 196 4.93 -20.10 -0.09
N ALA A 197 4.85 -18.94 0.57
CA ALA A 197 5.88 -18.48 1.47
C ALA A 197 5.77 -19.16 2.85
N GLU A 198 6.91 -19.31 3.52
CA GLU A 198 6.95 -19.84 4.88
C GLU A 198 6.45 -18.80 5.89
N ASP A 199 5.83 -19.29 6.96
CA ASP A 199 5.42 -18.50 8.14
C ASP A 199 6.07 -19.09 9.40
N PRO A 200 7.38 -18.86 9.62
CA PRO A 200 8.12 -19.51 10.71
C PRO A 200 7.58 -19.16 12.10
N LYS A 201 6.93 -18.01 12.23
CA LYS A 201 6.34 -17.52 13.49
C LYS A 201 4.87 -17.88 13.65
N GLY A 202 4.24 -18.47 12.63
CA GLY A 202 2.83 -18.83 12.64
C GLY A 202 1.87 -17.62 12.76
N ILE A 203 2.28 -16.45 12.27
CA ILE A 203 1.52 -15.19 12.40
C ILE A 203 0.16 -15.29 11.71
N TYR A 204 0.09 -16.04 10.61
CA TYR A 204 -1.10 -16.18 9.77
C TYR A 204 -1.83 -17.51 9.95
N ARG A 205 -1.50 -18.30 10.99
CA ARG A 205 -2.06 -19.66 11.20
C ARG A 205 -3.59 -19.68 11.17
N ASP A 206 -4.25 -18.71 11.80
CA ASP A 206 -5.70 -18.62 11.86
C ASP A 206 -6.37 -18.30 10.51
N TYR A 207 -5.58 -17.98 9.50
CA TYR A 207 -6.03 -17.61 8.16
C TYR A 207 -5.65 -18.63 7.08
N TYR A 208 -5.04 -19.77 7.41
CA TYR A 208 -4.67 -20.78 6.41
C TYR A 208 -5.88 -21.49 5.78
N GLU A 209 -6.97 -21.58 6.50
CA GLU A 209 -8.25 -22.15 6.06
C GLU A 209 -9.38 -21.25 6.55
N PHE A 210 -9.41 -20.03 6.07
CA PHE A 210 -10.36 -19.04 6.53
C PHE A 210 -11.45 -18.81 5.47
N SER A 211 -12.72 -18.78 5.89
CA SER A 211 -13.85 -18.37 5.05
C SER A 211 -14.89 -17.66 5.91
N GLN A 212 -15.30 -16.46 5.48
CA GLN A 212 -16.30 -15.66 6.19
C GLN A 212 -17.15 -14.85 5.20
N PRO A 213 -18.48 -14.68 5.46
CA PRO A 213 -19.30 -13.79 4.66
C PRO A 213 -18.72 -12.39 4.57
N ILE A 214 -18.72 -11.80 3.36
CA ILE A 214 -18.17 -10.46 3.10
C ILE A 214 -18.80 -9.42 4.03
N SER A 215 -20.11 -9.52 4.28
CA SER A 215 -20.86 -8.61 5.15
C SER A 215 -20.44 -8.64 6.63
N GLN A 216 -19.73 -9.68 7.06
CA GLN A 216 -19.30 -9.88 8.45
C GLN A 216 -17.81 -9.62 8.66
N LEU A 217 -17.08 -9.26 7.58
CA LEU A 217 -15.66 -9.00 7.66
C LEU A 217 -15.39 -7.71 8.45
N VAL A 218 -14.46 -7.82 9.41
CA VAL A 218 -14.04 -6.69 10.23
C VAL A 218 -12.70 -6.11 9.70
N PRO A 219 -12.49 -4.79 9.78
CA PRO A 219 -11.36 -4.11 9.16
C PRO A 219 -9.98 -4.70 9.53
N HIS A 220 -9.75 -5.06 10.78
CA HIS A 220 -8.46 -5.60 11.22
C HIS A 220 -8.16 -6.98 10.60
N ARG A 221 -9.18 -7.83 10.37
CA ARG A 221 -9.01 -9.10 9.67
C ARG A 221 -8.70 -8.89 8.20
N ILE A 222 -9.39 -7.96 7.54
CA ILE A 222 -9.14 -7.60 6.16
C ILE A 222 -7.68 -7.16 5.99
N LEU A 223 -7.18 -6.28 6.87
CA LEU A 223 -5.78 -5.83 6.81
C LEU A 223 -4.78 -6.97 7.05
N ALA A 224 -5.07 -7.89 7.98
CA ALA A 224 -4.22 -9.05 8.23
C ALA A 224 -4.18 -9.99 7.02
N LEU A 225 -5.32 -10.26 6.38
CA LEU A 225 -5.43 -11.08 5.18
C LEU A 225 -4.63 -10.48 4.02
N PHE A 226 -4.84 -9.21 3.68
CA PHE A 226 -4.10 -8.53 2.61
C PHE A 226 -2.60 -8.41 2.89
N ARG A 227 -2.20 -8.29 4.16
CA ARG A 227 -0.80 -8.34 4.55
C ARG A 227 -0.20 -9.72 4.29
N GLY A 228 -0.89 -10.79 4.69
CA GLY A 228 -0.46 -12.17 4.43
C GLY A 228 -0.35 -12.49 2.93
N GLU A 229 -1.26 -11.95 2.10
CA GLU A 229 -1.17 -12.07 0.65
C GLU A 229 0.06 -11.33 0.08
N ARG A 230 0.31 -10.10 0.52
CA ARG A 230 1.49 -9.33 0.11
C ARG A 230 2.79 -10.04 0.48
N GLU A 231 2.82 -10.70 1.63
CA GLU A 231 3.94 -11.53 2.10
C GLU A 231 3.96 -12.92 1.43
N LYS A 232 3.00 -13.23 0.54
CA LYS A 232 2.83 -14.51 -0.19
C LYS A 232 2.60 -15.72 0.74
N VAL A 233 2.29 -15.49 1.99
CA VAL A 233 1.93 -16.51 2.98
C VAL A 233 0.49 -16.97 2.81
N LEU A 234 -0.39 -16.07 2.34
CA LEU A 234 -1.78 -16.37 2.05
C LEU A 234 -2.09 -16.15 0.57
N LYS A 235 -3.09 -16.87 0.10
CA LYS A 235 -3.77 -16.66 -1.19
C LYS A 235 -5.22 -16.32 -0.87
N LEU A 236 -5.70 -15.19 -1.37
CA LEU A 236 -7.04 -14.68 -1.09
C LEU A 236 -7.95 -14.84 -2.29
N GLY A 237 -9.24 -15.01 -2.02
CA GLY A 237 -10.27 -15.03 -3.06
C GLY A 237 -11.67 -14.74 -2.51
N VAL A 238 -12.61 -14.63 -3.44
CA VAL A 238 -14.03 -14.51 -3.15
C VAL A 238 -14.74 -15.72 -3.76
N GLU A 239 -15.61 -16.33 -3.02
CA GLU A 239 -16.48 -17.41 -3.49
C GLU A 239 -17.94 -17.03 -3.27
N VAL A 240 -18.82 -17.58 -4.09
CA VAL A 240 -20.28 -17.41 -3.95
C VAL A 240 -20.92 -18.80 -3.90
N SER A 241 -21.74 -19.03 -2.91
CA SER A 241 -22.51 -20.27 -2.82
C SER A 241 -23.63 -20.25 -3.86
N GLY A 242 -23.60 -21.18 -4.80
CA GLY A 242 -24.59 -21.32 -5.87
C GLY A 242 -24.10 -20.87 -7.23
N ASP A 243 -24.94 -21.19 -8.24
CA ASP A 243 -24.64 -20.84 -9.63
C ASP A 243 -25.07 -19.41 -9.93
N LEU A 244 -24.15 -18.60 -10.47
CA LEU A 244 -24.39 -17.24 -10.90
C LEU A 244 -24.91 -17.13 -12.34
N LEU A 245 -24.79 -18.18 -13.15
CA LEU A 245 -25.25 -18.18 -14.53
C LEU A 245 -26.72 -17.84 -14.70
N PRO A 246 -27.65 -18.35 -13.86
CA PRO A 246 -29.07 -17.95 -13.92
C PRO A 246 -29.30 -16.45 -13.73
N VAL A 247 -28.44 -15.76 -12.97
CA VAL A 247 -28.53 -14.30 -12.81
C VAL A 247 -28.21 -13.60 -14.11
N VAL A 248 -27.16 -14.04 -14.80
CA VAL A 248 -26.74 -13.50 -16.11
C VAL A 248 -27.81 -13.76 -17.16
N LEU A 249 -28.28 -15.01 -17.29
CA LEU A 249 -29.29 -15.41 -18.27
C LEU A 249 -30.63 -14.68 -18.07
N ARG A 250 -31.02 -14.39 -16.84
CA ARG A 250 -32.26 -13.63 -16.54
C ARG A 250 -32.17 -12.19 -17.08
N VAL A 251 -31.02 -11.55 -17.01
CA VAL A 251 -30.82 -10.19 -17.55
C VAL A 251 -30.74 -10.23 -19.07
N LEU A 252 -30.07 -11.22 -19.65
CA LEU A 252 -29.95 -11.40 -21.11
C LEU A 252 -31.29 -11.75 -21.77
N ASN A 253 -32.13 -12.50 -21.07
CA ASN A 253 -33.47 -12.90 -21.51
C ASN A 253 -33.50 -13.45 -22.95
N PHE A 254 -32.55 -14.34 -23.29
CA PHE A 254 -32.50 -14.99 -24.58
C PHE A 254 -33.76 -15.82 -24.85
N ASP A 255 -34.32 -15.71 -26.06
CA ASP A 255 -35.41 -16.57 -26.49
C ASP A 255 -34.92 -18.01 -26.67
N ARG A 256 -35.53 -18.95 -25.93
CA ARG A 256 -35.20 -20.38 -26.01
C ARG A 256 -35.47 -21.03 -27.38
N LYS A 257 -36.21 -20.32 -28.25
CA LYS A 257 -36.49 -20.78 -29.60
C LYS A 257 -35.39 -20.43 -30.61
N LEU A 258 -34.39 -19.65 -30.19
CA LEU A 258 -33.23 -19.38 -31.04
C LEU A 258 -32.50 -20.66 -31.38
N ALA A 259 -32.10 -20.81 -32.64
CA ALA A 259 -31.42 -22.00 -33.14
C ALA A 259 -30.04 -22.24 -32.47
N TYR A 260 -29.46 -21.17 -31.94
CA TYR A 260 -28.14 -21.18 -31.32
C TYR A 260 -28.22 -20.85 -29.82
N TYR A 261 -29.33 -21.17 -29.16
CA TYR A 261 -29.54 -20.88 -27.74
C TYR A 261 -28.45 -21.51 -26.87
N GLU A 262 -28.01 -22.72 -27.16
CA GLU A 262 -26.94 -23.42 -26.41
C GLU A 262 -25.62 -22.69 -26.50
N GLU A 263 -25.24 -22.22 -27.70
CA GLU A 263 -24.03 -21.45 -27.95
C GLU A 263 -24.05 -20.07 -27.20
N LEU A 264 -25.24 -19.47 -27.10
CA LEU A 264 -25.43 -18.24 -26.32
C LEU A 264 -25.27 -18.47 -24.83
N VAL A 265 -25.77 -19.60 -24.31
CA VAL A 265 -25.59 -20.00 -22.91
C VAL A 265 -24.11 -20.27 -22.62
N GLU A 266 -23.40 -20.96 -23.49
CA GLU A 266 -21.97 -21.22 -23.38
C GLU A 266 -21.16 -19.91 -23.40
N ALA A 267 -21.51 -18.96 -24.28
CA ALA A 267 -20.88 -17.64 -24.31
C ALA A 267 -21.12 -16.84 -23.01
N ALA A 268 -22.32 -16.95 -22.43
CA ALA A 268 -22.63 -16.33 -21.15
C ALA A 268 -21.85 -16.97 -19.99
N GLU A 269 -21.70 -18.29 -20.02
CA GLU A 269 -20.89 -19.02 -19.01
C GLU A 269 -19.41 -18.66 -19.11
N ASP A 270 -18.83 -18.61 -20.32
CA ASP A 270 -17.45 -18.16 -20.53
C ASP A 270 -17.26 -16.71 -20.07
N SER A 271 -18.19 -15.83 -20.45
CA SER A 271 -18.18 -14.44 -19.97
C SER A 271 -18.17 -14.35 -18.45
N LEU A 272 -19.03 -15.13 -17.79
CA LEU A 272 -19.13 -15.15 -16.33
C LEU A 272 -17.81 -15.63 -15.70
N LYS A 273 -17.29 -16.78 -16.12
CA LYS A 273 -16.11 -17.41 -15.50
C LYS A 273 -14.81 -16.68 -15.81
N ARG A 274 -14.63 -16.22 -17.02
CA ARG A 274 -13.36 -15.65 -17.50
C ARG A 274 -13.27 -14.14 -17.36
N LEU A 275 -14.38 -13.41 -17.51
CA LEU A 275 -14.37 -11.95 -17.59
C LEU A 275 -15.08 -11.28 -16.42
N LEU A 276 -16.35 -11.62 -16.17
CA LEU A 276 -17.19 -10.91 -15.19
C LEU A 276 -16.77 -11.20 -13.77
N PHE A 277 -16.75 -12.46 -13.35
CA PHE A 277 -16.50 -12.84 -11.96
C PHE A 277 -15.09 -12.41 -11.49
N PRO A 278 -14.00 -12.64 -12.23
CA PRO A 278 -12.68 -12.16 -11.85
C PRO A 278 -12.57 -10.63 -11.77
N SER A 279 -13.33 -9.90 -12.60
CA SER A 279 -13.40 -8.45 -12.54
C SER A 279 -14.12 -7.97 -11.28
N ILE A 280 -15.28 -8.55 -10.97
CA ILE A 280 -16.09 -8.21 -9.79
C ILE A 280 -15.38 -8.61 -8.49
N GLU A 281 -14.73 -9.76 -8.47
CA GLU A 281 -13.90 -10.18 -7.34
C GLU A 281 -12.83 -9.14 -7.02
N ARG A 282 -12.12 -8.65 -8.04
CA ARG A 282 -11.09 -7.62 -7.90
C ARG A 282 -11.66 -6.30 -7.38
N GLU A 283 -12.81 -5.88 -7.91
CA GLU A 283 -13.51 -4.68 -7.46
C GLU A 283 -13.85 -4.78 -5.97
N ILE A 284 -14.49 -5.87 -5.54
CA ILE A 284 -14.90 -6.10 -4.15
C ILE A 284 -13.69 -6.17 -3.22
N ARG A 285 -12.63 -6.85 -3.64
CA ARG A 285 -11.38 -6.92 -2.86
C ARG A 285 -10.77 -5.54 -2.64
N ASN A 286 -10.74 -4.69 -3.67
CA ASN A 286 -10.25 -3.33 -3.57
C ASN A 286 -11.12 -2.47 -2.65
N GLU A 287 -12.44 -2.56 -2.75
CA GLU A 287 -13.39 -1.86 -1.87
C GLU A 287 -13.19 -2.25 -0.40
N LEU A 288 -13.08 -3.55 -0.12
CA LEU A 288 -12.83 -4.06 1.23
C LEU A 288 -11.51 -3.55 1.80
N LYS A 289 -10.46 -3.55 1.00
CA LYS A 289 -9.15 -3.05 1.39
C LYS A 289 -9.19 -1.56 1.72
N GLU A 290 -9.76 -0.75 0.83
CA GLU A 290 -9.90 0.70 1.03
C GLU A 290 -10.71 1.04 2.28
N MET A 291 -11.87 0.38 2.46
CA MET A 291 -12.68 0.53 3.66
C MET A 291 -11.88 0.22 4.94
N ALA A 292 -11.13 -0.88 4.94
CA ALA A 292 -10.35 -1.30 6.10
C ALA A 292 -9.18 -0.35 6.39
N GLU A 293 -8.48 0.13 5.38
CA GLU A 293 -7.40 1.12 5.50
C GLU A 293 -7.92 2.44 6.07
N ASN A 294 -9.01 2.98 5.53
CA ASN A 294 -9.63 4.22 6.01
C ASN A 294 -10.08 4.10 7.47
N ARG A 295 -10.66 2.97 7.84
CA ARG A 295 -11.05 2.72 9.23
C ARG A 295 -9.85 2.62 10.17
N ALA A 296 -8.77 1.95 9.74
CA ALA A 296 -7.54 1.84 10.53
C ALA A 296 -6.88 3.21 10.75
N ILE A 297 -6.80 4.04 9.73
CA ILE A 297 -6.28 5.42 9.84
C ILE A 297 -7.11 6.22 10.85
N THR A 298 -8.44 6.12 10.78
CA THR A 298 -9.34 6.83 11.73
C THR A 298 -9.09 6.37 13.16
N VAL A 299 -8.99 5.07 13.41
CA VAL A 299 -8.73 4.53 14.75
C VAL A 299 -7.35 4.93 15.25
N PHE A 300 -6.33 4.84 14.39
CA PHE A 300 -4.97 5.26 14.73
C PHE A 300 -4.91 6.75 15.10
N SER A 301 -5.53 7.61 14.30
CA SER A 301 -5.59 9.07 14.57
C SER A 301 -6.25 9.37 15.91
N LYS A 302 -7.36 8.67 16.24
CA LYS A 302 -8.04 8.84 17.54
C LYS A 302 -7.15 8.37 18.70
N ASN A 303 -6.48 7.24 18.57
CA ASN A 303 -5.59 6.73 19.61
C ASN A 303 -4.39 7.63 19.81
N LEU A 304 -3.80 8.13 18.74
CA LEU A 304 -2.69 9.10 18.80
C LEU A 304 -3.13 10.39 19.49
N ARG A 305 -4.30 10.92 19.13
CA ARG A 305 -4.86 12.11 19.80
C ARG A 305 -5.04 11.88 21.30
N ASN A 306 -5.61 10.76 21.71
CA ASN A 306 -5.79 10.43 23.10
C ASN A 306 -4.45 10.32 23.86
N LEU A 307 -3.43 9.76 23.20
CA LEU A 307 -2.08 9.66 23.75
C LEU A 307 -1.46 11.05 23.95
N LEU A 308 -1.59 11.94 22.95
CA LEU A 308 -1.04 13.30 23.02
C LEU A 308 -1.78 14.21 24.02
N LEU A 309 -3.06 13.93 24.29
CA LEU A 309 -3.90 14.69 25.23
C LEU A 309 -3.96 14.06 26.63
N GLN A 310 -3.00 13.22 27.01
CA GLN A 310 -2.94 12.70 28.37
C GLN A 310 -2.77 13.83 29.36
N THR A 311 -3.46 13.70 30.51
CA THR A 311 -3.43 14.70 31.59
C THR A 311 -2.00 14.88 32.11
N PRO A 312 -1.48 16.11 32.23
CA PRO A 312 -0.17 16.34 32.78
C PRO A 312 -0.13 15.96 34.27
N LEU A 313 1.06 15.64 34.79
CA LEU A 313 1.29 15.24 36.19
C LEU A 313 1.00 16.33 37.22
N GLY A 314 0.68 17.53 36.78
CA GLY A 314 0.49 18.72 37.63
C GLY A 314 1.80 19.35 38.04
N SER A 315 1.73 20.26 39.03
CA SER A 315 2.89 21.03 39.51
C SER A 315 3.82 20.18 40.36
N LYS A 316 4.68 19.37 39.70
CA LYS A 316 5.68 18.52 40.34
C LYS A 316 7.06 18.80 39.78
N VAL A 317 8.08 18.51 40.58
CA VAL A 317 9.45 18.48 40.08
C VAL A 317 9.70 17.13 39.41
N VAL A 318 9.97 17.15 38.13
CA VAL A 318 10.08 15.94 37.32
C VAL A 318 11.45 15.86 36.65
N MET A 319 12.11 14.69 36.79
CA MET A 319 13.27 14.34 35.97
C MET A 319 12.82 13.54 34.78
N GLY A 320 13.02 14.03 33.57
CA GLY A 320 12.83 13.30 32.34
C GLY A 320 14.12 12.56 31.93
N ILE A 321 14.01 11.33 31.51
CA ILE A 321 15.13 10.54 30.98
C ILE A 321 14.75 10.09 29.55
N ASP A 322 15.54 10.48 28.56
CA ASP A 322 15.48 9.99 27.16
C ASP A 322 16.55 8.89 26.99
N PRO A 323 16.17 7.60 26.97
CA PRO A 323 17.11 6.48 26.98
C PRO A 323 17.88 6.36 25.66
N GLY A 324 19.15 6.00 25.72
CA GLY A 324 19.96 5.72 24.52
C GLY A 324 21.26 4.99 24.82
N TYR A 325 21.59 3.99 23.98
CA TYR A 325 22.84 3.22 24.14
C TYR A 325 24.08 4.01 23.76
N ARG A 326 24.17 4.50 22.53
CA ARG A 326 25.39 5.17 22.01
C ARG A 326 25.57 6.59 22.47
N THR A 327 24.50 7.34 22.45
CA THR A 327 24.49 8.77 22.80
C THR A 327 24.35 9.00 24.31
N GLY A 328 24.16 7.93 25.08
CA GLY A 328 23.83 7.99 26.49
C GLY A 328 22.36 8.34 26.74
N CYS A 329 21.96 8.25 28.01
CA CYS A 329 20.64 8.68 28.46
C CYS A 329 20.71 10.18 28.78
N LYS A 330 19.94 10.98 28.08
CA LYS A 330 19.83 12.42 28.36
C LYS A 330 18.87 12.62 29.54
N ILE A 331 19.27 13.39 30.51
CA ILE A 331 18.44 13.72 31.68
C ILE A 331 18.16 15.21 31.70
N ALA A 332 16.95 15.58 32.08
CA ALA A 332 16.57 16.94 32.32
C ALA A 332 15.61 17.02 33.51
N VAL A 333 15.80 17.99 34.38
CA VAL A 333 14.91 18.24 35.52
C VAL A 333 14.15 19.54 35.30
N ILE A 334 12.82 19.46 35.40
CA ILE A 334 11.93 20.63 35.33
C ILE A 334 11.32 20.92 36.69
N GLY A 335 11.23 22.21 37.01
CA GLY A 335 10.57 22.69 38.21
C GLY A 335 9.04 22.61 38.14
N LYS A 336 8.37 22.95 39.25
CA LYS A 336 6.90 22.94 39.33
C LYS A 336 6.22 23.91 38.37
N ASP A 337 6.93 24.93 37.94
CA ASP A 337 6.53 25.95 36.96
C ASP A 337 6.87 25.56 35.49
N GLY A 338 7.48 24.40 35.30
CA GLY A 338 7.92 23.91 33.97
C GLY A 338 9.28 24.46 33.54
N SER A 339 9.96 25.28 34.32
CA SER A 339 11.30 25.81 34.04
C SER A 339 12.35 24.70 34.12
N MET A 340 13.31 24.71 33.18
CA MET A 340 14.44 23.75 33.17
C MET A 340 15.43 24.14 34.26
N GLN A 341 15.67 23.24 35.22
CA GLN A 341 16.57 23.46 36.37
C GLN A 341 17.91 22.75 36.20
N TYR A 342 17.94 21.65 35.46
CA TYR A 342 19.15 20.86 35.27
C TYR A 342 19.06 20.02 34.01
N TYR A 343 20.18 19.81 33.34
CA TYR A 343 20.29 18.82 32.26
C TYR A 343 21.69 18.22 32.21
N ASP A 344 21.81 16.96 31.83
CA ASP A 344 23.09 16.24 31.66
C ASP A 344 22.90 15.00 30.78
N THR A 345 23.98 14.29 30.53
CA THR A 345 23.98 12.99 29.88
C THR A 345 24.66 11.96 30.79
N ILE A 346 24.01 10.82 30.96
CA ILE A 346 24.51 9.69 31.75
C ILE A 346 24.65 8.44 30.89
N TYR A 347 25.54 7.54 31.24
CA TYR A 347 25.84 6.32 30.51
C TYR A 347 25.71 5.07 31.39
N PRO A 348 24.48 4.74 31.87
CA PRO A 348 24.29 3.59 32.78
C PRO A 348 24.35 2.23 32.06
N THR A 349 24.33 2.23 30.72
CA THR A 349 24.20 1.03 29.88
C THR A 349 25.39 0.86 28.93
N PRO A 350 25.66 -0.37 28.41
CA PRO A 350 26.66 -0.58 27.37
C PRO A 350 26.44 0.36 26.15
N PRO A 351 27.49 0.78 25.40
CA PRO A 351 28.88 0.28 25.50
C PRO A 351 29.75 0.94 26.60
N LYS A 352 29.37 2.12 27.11
CA LYS A 352 30.21 2.81 28.12
C LYS A 352 30.10 2.24 29.51
N ASN A 353 28.88 1.87 29.94
CA ASN A 353 28.60 1.22 31.23
C ASN A 353 29.15 1.95 32.45
N GLU A 354 29.01 3.28 32.51
CA GLU A 354 29.47 4.15 33.58
C GLU A 354 28.44 4.21 34.74
N PHE A 355 28.00 3.04 35.22
CA PHE A 355 26.90 2.88 36.17
C PHE A 355 27.04 3.74 37.42
N MET A 356 28.22 3.70 38.08
CA MET A 356 28.47 4.42 39.34
C MET A 356 28.40 5.95 39.16
N GLN A 357 28.97 6.48 38.08
CA GLN A 357 28.93 7.91 37.79
C GLN A 357 27.49 8.36 37.47
N ALA A 358 26.76 7.55 36.68
CA ALA A 358 25.36 7.79 36.38
C ALA A 358 24.51 7.79 37.64
N GLU A 359 24.74 6.84 38.56
CA GLU A 359 24.05 6.74 39.85
C GLU A 359 24.31 7.99 40.69
N MET A 360 25.56 8.43 40.84
CA MET A 360 25.91 9.63 41.60
C MET A 360 25.19 10.88 41.09
N LYS A 361 25.22 11.12 39.78
CA LYS A 361 24.54 12.25 39.13
C LYS A 361 23.04 12.24 39.37
N VAL A 362 22.37 11.09 39.21
CA VAL A 362 20.92 10.97 39.46
C VAL A 362 20.59 11.21 40.93
N VAL A 363 21.35 10.62 41.86
CA VAL A 363 21.13 10.77 43.29
C VAL A 363 21.29 12.21 43.70
N GLU A 364 22.35 12.89 43.23
CA GLU A 364 22.62 14.28 43.53
C GLU A 364 21.48 15.19 43.00
N ALA A 365 21.10 15.02 41.72
CA ALA A 365 20.01 15.80 41.14
C ALA A 365 18.67 15.58 41.87
N VAL A 366 18.34 14.31 42.20
CA VAL A 366 17.09 14.01 42.92
C VAL A 366 17.07 14.67 44.33
N LYS A 367 18.17 14.63 45.06
CA LYS A 367 18.24 15.21 46.41
C LYS A 367 18.28 16.72 46.39
N LEU A 368 19.10 17.33 45.52
CA LEU A 368 19.31 18.76 45.44
C LEU A 368 18.04 19.48 44.95
N LEU A 369 17.43 18.95 43.87
CA LEU A 369 16.27 19.59 43.24
C LEU A 369 14.94 19.05 43.76
N LYS A 370 14.96 18.12 44.71
CA LYS A 370 13.75 17.53 45.32
C LYS A 370 12.82 16.90 44.23
N VAL A 371 13.40 16.12 43.33
CA VAL A 371 12.65 15.44 42.29
C VAL A 371 11.63 14.49 42.89
N GLU A 372 10.38 14.63 42.51
CA GLU A 372 9.26 13.81 42.99
C GLU A 372 9.00 12.61 42.06
N ILE A 373 9.22 12.80 40.76
CA ILE A 373 8.93 11.81 39.73
C ILE A 373 10.09 11.73 38.72
N ILE A 374 10.45 10.52 38.34
CA ILE A 374 11.36 10.24 37.24
C ILE A 374 10.55 9.65 36.08
N ALA A 375 10.44 10.37 34.95
CA ALA A 375 9.75 9.96 33.73
C ALA A 375 10.76 9.38 32.76
N ILE A 376 10.63 8.11 32.41
CA ILE A 376 11.53 7.38 31.50
C ILE A 376 10.83 7.21 30.16
N GLY A 377 11.46 7.66 29.08
CA GLY A 377 10.95 7.44 27.72
C GLY A 377 10.89 5.95 27.35
N ASN A 378 9.91 5.56 26.55
CA ASN A 378 9.71 4.15 26.14
C ASN A 378 10.46 3.75 24.86
N GLY A 379 11.48 4.50 24.47
CA GLY A 379 12.31 4.21 23.30
C GLY A 379 13.38 3.15 23.52
N THR A 380 14.44 3.25 22.69
CA THR A 380 15.60 2.32 22.76
C THR A 380 16.28 2.41 24.14
N ALA A 381 16.66 1.27 24.72
CA ALA A 381 17.28 1.15 26.07
C ALA A 381 16.34 1.51 27.26
N SER A 382 15.04 1.60 27.04
CA SER A 382 14.07 1.96 28.08
C SER A 382 14.08 0.96 29.24
N ARG A 383 14.13 -0.36 28.95
CA ARG A 383 14.11 -1.40 29.98
C ARG A 383 15.36 -1.40 30.85
N GLU A 384 16.53 -1.23 30.26
CA GLU A 384 17.80 -1.15 30.96
C GLU A 384 17.87 0.12 31.82
N THR A 385 17.35 1.23 31.31
CA THR A 385 17.25 2.49 32.06
C THR A 385 16.25 2.37 33.19
N GLU A 386 15.14 1.67 33.02
CA GLU A 386 14.19 1.38 34.10
C GLU A 386 14.84 0.59 35.23
N LEU A 387 15.57 -0.48 34.92
CA LEU A 387 16.29 -1.29 35.90
C LEU A 387 17.32 -0.45 36.66
N PHE A 388 18.09 0.37 35.95
CA PHE A 388 19.05 1.29 36.55
C PHE A 388 18.38 2.27 37.52
N VAL A 389 17.29 2.91 37.13
CA VAL A 389 16.55 3.89 37.96
C VAL A 389 15.94 3.19 39.18
N ALA A 390 15.30 2.04 39.00
CA ALA A 390 14.70 1.26 40.08
C ALA A 390 15.75 0.85 41.15
N GLU A 391 16.92 0.38 40.69
CA GLU A 391 18.03 0.02 41.58
C GLU A 391 18.59 1.25 42.29
N THR A 392 18.81 2.34 41.61
CA THR A 392 19.27 3.63 42.14
C THR A 392 18.34 4.15 43.25
N ILE A 393 17.02 4.16 43.02
CA ILE A 393 16.01 4.57 44.00
C ILE A 393 16.08 3.66 45.26
N ARG A 394 16.10 2.33 45.04
CA ARG A 394 16.10 1.36 46.17
C ARG A 394 17.35 1.46 46.98
N LYS A 395 18.54 1.45 46.37
CA LYS A 395 19.85 1.46 47.03
C LYS A 395 20.06 2.73 47.84
N ASN A 396 19.67 3.89 47.27
CA ASN A 396 19.91 5.17 47.91
C ASN A 396 18.69 5.69 48.72
N LYS A 397 17.65 4.85 48.88
CA LYS A 397 16.40 5.16 49.60
C LYS A 397 15.82 6.52 49.21
N LEU A 398 15.77 6.79 47.86
CA LEU A 398 15.26 8.07 47.39
C LEU A 398 13.72 8.13 47.52
N ASN A 399 13.23 9.27 47.95
CA ASN A 399 11.77 9.49 48.07
C ASN A 399 11.19 10.05 46.77
N CYS A 400 11.33 9.32 45.68
CA CYS A 400 10.73 9.63 44.38
C CYS A 400 10.13 8.38 43.76
N LYS A 401 9.20 8.58 42.83
CA LYS A 401 8.59 7.49 42.04
C LYS A 401 9.10 7.54 40.61
N TYR A 402 9.01 6.44 39.86
CA TYR A 402 9.27 6.48 38.44
C TYR A 402 8.08 5.94 37.63
N LEU A 403 8.01 6.33 36.39
CA LEU A 403 7.03 5.81 35.42
C LEU A 403 7.64 5.82 34.03
N ILE A 404 7.16 4.89 33.18
CA ILE A 404 7.51 4.87 31.78
C ILE A 404 6.48 5.70 31.02
N VAL A 405 6.94 6.60 30.15
CA VAL A 405 6.09 7.49 29.36
C VAL A 405 6.33 7.30 27.88
N SER A 406 5.27 7.44 27.07
CA SER A 406 5.42 7.49 25.63
C SER A 406 6.08 8.80 25.20
N GLU A 407 7.21 8.69 24.49
CA GLU A 407 7.91 9.86 23.93
C GLU A 407 7.46 10.21 22.51
N ALA A 408 6.42 9.53 21.96
CA ALA A 408 5.93 9.78 20.60
C ALA A 408 5.57 11.24 20.36
N GLY A 409 4.88 11.89 21.31
CA GLY A 409 4.53 13.31 21.22
C GLY A 409 5.75 14.23 21.20
N ALA A 410 6.72 14.00 22.12
CA ALA A 410 7.96 14.76 22.17
C ALA A 410 8.80 14.56 20.91
N SER A 411 8.84 13.34 20.36
CA SER A 411 9.53 13.04 19.12
C SER A 411 8.94 13.80 17.92
N ILE A 412 7.62 13.81 17.79
CA ILE A 412 6.91 14.56 16.73
C ILE A 412 7.15 16.06 16.92
N TYR A 413 7.00 16.59 18.13
CA TYR A 413 7.24 18.00 18.42
C TYR A 413 8.66 18.44 18.07
N SER A 414 9.68 17.65 18.45
CA SER A 414 11.08 17.97 18.17
C SER A 414 11.45 17.93 16.68
N ALA A 415 10.66 17.26 15.85
CA ALA A 415 10.81 17.17 14.40
C ALA A 415 9.98 18.22 13.64
N SER A 416 9.05 18.90 14.31
CA SER A 416 8.18 19.92 13.73
C SER A 416 8.86 21.28 13.62
N LYS A 417 8.18 22.24 12.96
CA LYS A 417 8.62 23.66 12.87
C LYS A 417 8.28 24.50 14.10
N VAL A 418 7.49 23.96 15.00
CA VAL A 418 7.01 24.68 16.19
C VAL A 418 8.07 24.72 17.26
#